data_b08d10aa9e844efa67375ec806ffcec3
#
_entry.id   b08d10aa9e844efa67375ec806ffcec3
#
_cell.length_a   1.000
_cell.length_b   1.000
_cell.length_c   1.000
_cell.angle_alpha   90.00
_cell.angle_beta   90.00
_cell.angle_gamma   90.00
#
_symmetry.space_group_name_H-M   'P 1'
#
loop_
_entity.id
_entity.type
_entity.pdbx_description
1 polymer ?
#
loop_
_entity_poly.entity_id
_entity_poly.type
_entity_poly.pdbx_seq_one_letter_code
_entity_poly.pdbx_strand_id
1 'polypeptide(L)'
;MKKTLLIYFILFALLPLWSQHKATLIHADANLYKVDSLLYRSEQLVAEDRAIIKNIPIKSIVNLRYFTRSGDKKIFNASDNIKLINHPLLTWRIKAPEIAQTLKIIREHQKQGAVLIHCYHGADRTGIMVAMYRIIYHNWTIEQAKKEMLNSPYGYHSVWKNLEALFTESTVKEVRKHLGMQ
;
A
#
# COMPACT_ATOMS: atom_id res chain seq x y z
N MET A 1 6.28 25.33 61.98
CA MET A 1 6.24 25.60 60.54
C MET A 1 6.47 24.31 59.76
N LYS A 2 5.40 23.70 59.24
CA LYS A 2 5.49 22.45 58.46
C LYS A 2 5.65 22.82 56.98
N LYS A 3 6.79 22.47 56.36
CA LYS A 3 7.01 22.64 54.93
C LYS A 3 6.37 21.47 54.18
N THR A 4 5.30 21.75 53.44
CA THR A 4 4.63 20.77 52.57
C THR A 4 5.40 20.70 51.24
N LEU A 5 6.06 19.56 50.98
CA LEU A 5 6.78 19.29 49.74
C LEU A 5 5.77 18.84 48.67
N LEU A 6 5.52 19.69 47.68
CA LEU A 6 4.64 19.37 46.53
C LEU A 6 5.45 18.62 45.51
N ILE A 7 5.22 17.30 45.42
CA ILE A 7 5.85 16.44 44.39
C ILE A 7 4.98 16.51 43.14
N TYR A 8 5.48 17.21 42.09
CA TYR A 8 4.89 17.19 40.77
C TYR A 8 5.22 15.86 40.07
N PHE A 9 4.24 14.98 39.97
CA PHE A 9 4.31 13.81 39.08
C PHE A 9 4.16 14.28 37.62
N ILE A 10 5.27 14.45 36.91
CA ILE A 10 5.25 14.65 35.45
C ILE A 10 4.90 13.29 34.83
N LEU A 11 3.63 13.13 34.46
CA LEU A 11 3.15 11.99 33.68
C LEU A 11 3.70 12.15 32.26
N PHE A 12 4.88 11.58 32.00
CA PHE A 12 5.40 11.46 30.65
C PHE A 12 4.50 10.46 29.90
N ALA A 13 3.52 10.96 29.15
CA ALA A 13 2.74 10.15 28.24
C ALA A 13 3.71 9.55 27.21
N LEU A 14 4.09 8.31 27.38
CA LEU A 14 4.79 7.48 26.38
C LEU A 14 3.83 7.30 25.20
N LEU A 15 3.77 8.29 24.32
CA LEU A 15 3.18 8.10 23.01
C LEU A 15 3.99 7.00 22.33
N PRO A 16 3.37 5.88 21.89
CA PRO A 16 4.09 4.88 21.16
C PRO A 16 4.69 5.55 19.92
N LEU A 17 6.01 5.65 19.86
CA LEU A 17 6.74 5.95 18.63
C LEU A 17 6.50 4.79 17.69
N TRP A 18 5.38 4.82 16.98
CA TRP A 18 5.15 3.93 15.87
C TRP A 18 6.19 4.27 14.83
N SER A 19 7.28 3.51 14.81
CA SER A 19 8.35 3.66 13.86
C SER A 19 7.74 3.50 12.46
N GLN A 20 7.68 4.63 11.74
CA GLN A 20 7.15 4.69 10.39
C GLN A 20 8.19 4.13 9.44
N HIS A 21 8.26 2.80 9.36
CA HIS A 21 9.18 2.15 8.45
C HIS A 21 8.70 2.36 7.01
N LYS A 22 9.55 3.02 6.21
CA LYS A 22 9.39 3.07 4.76
C LYS A 22 9.40 1.65 4.20
N ALA A 23 8.85 1.48 3.00
CA ALA A 23 8.93 0.19 2.34
C ALA A 23 10.39 -0.22 2.08
N THR A 24 10.71 -1.48 2.33
CA THR A 24 12.07 -2.04 2.19
C THR A 24 12.23 -2.61 0.79
N LEU A 25 13.29 -2.21 0.09
CA LEU A 25 13.65 -2.74 -1.22
C LEU A 25 13.95 -4.25 -1.13
N ILE A 26 13.34 -5.04 -2.01
CA ILE A 26 13.61 -6.47 -2.20
C ILE A 26 14.36 -6.70 -3.51
N HIS A 27 13.87 -6.12 -4.63
CA HIS A 27 14.47 -6.27 -5.94
C HIS A 27 14.24 -5.01 -6.79
N ALA A 28 15.34 -4.36 -7.19
CA ALA A 28 15.29 -3.06 -7.85
C ALA A 28 14.67 -3.17 -9.26
N ASP A 29 15.07 -4.17 -10.04
CA ASP A 29 14.64 -4.34 -11.44
C ASP A 29 13.14 -4.61 -11.60
N ALA A 30 12.49 -5.13 -10.55
CA ALA A 30 11.03 -5.32 -10.51
C ALA A 30 10.31 -4.20 -9.74
N ASN A 31 11.00 -3.13 -9.34
CA ASN A 31 10.45 -2.11 -8.44
C ASN A 31 9.72 -2.74 -7.23
N LEU A 32 10.29 -3.86 -6.71
CA LEU A 32 9.67 -4.72 -5.71
C LEU A 32 10.10 -4.29 -4.30
N TYR A 33 9.11 -3.93 -3.49
CA TYR A 33 9.31 -3.52 -2.11
C TYR A 33 8.36 -4.26 -1.16
N LYS A 34 8.84 -4.50 0.05
CA LYS A 34 8.01 -4.90 1.19
C LYS A 34 7.49 -3.66 1.90
N VAL A 35 6.18 -3.45 1.87
CA VAL A 35 5.51 -2.34 2.58
C VAL A 35 5.39 -2.68 4.06
N ASP A 36 4.92 -3.89 4.37
CA ASP A 36 4.86 -4.47 5.71
C ASP A 36 4.93 -6.02 5.62
N SER A 37 4.62 -6.72 6.70
CA SER A 37 4.64 -8.19 6.74
C SER A 37 3.61 -8.84 5.80
N LEU A 38 2.53 -8.13 5.46
CA LEU A 38 1.40 -8.65 4.69
C LEU A 38 1.15 -7.92 3.35
N LEU A 39 1.91 -6.86 3.05
CA LEU A 39 1.77 -6.12 1.79
C LEU A 39 3.12 -5.90 1.12
N TYR A 40 3.16 -6.25 -0.16
CA TYR A 40 4.26 -5.99 -1.08
C TYR A 40 3.75 -5.18 -2.27
N ARG A 41 4.65 -4.45 -2.92
CA ARG A 41 4.37 -3.67 -4.13
C ARG A 41 5.43 -3.91 -5.18
N SER A 42 5.04 -3.90 -6.46
CA SER A 42 6.00 -4.00 -7.58
C SER A 42 5.47 -3.29 -8.82
N GLU A 43 6.31 -3.23 -9.85
CA GLU A 43 5.86 -3.06 -11.23
C GLU A 43 5.28 -4.37 -11.78
N GLN A 44 4.89 -4.37 -13.08
CA GLN A 44 4.47 -5.59 -13.76
C GLN A 44 5.63 -6.59 -13.77
N LEU A 45 5.41 -7.72 -13.10
CA LEU A 45 6.39 -8.79 -13.04
C LEU A 45 6.65 -9.41 -14.42
N VAL A 46 7.86 -9.91 -14.63
CA VAL A 46 8.30 -10.69 -15.79
C VAL A 46 8.67 -12.11 -15.36
N ALA A 47 8.97 -12.99 -16.32
CA ALA A 47 9.24 -14.40 -16.02
C ALA A 47 10.43 -14.60 -15.08
N GLU A 48 11.42 -13.75 -15.18
CA GLU A 48 12.66 -13.73 -14.38
C GLU A 48 12.38 -13.46 -12.89
N ASP A 49 11.33 -12.68 -12.59
CA ASP A 49 10.94 -12.34 -11.22
C ASP A 49 10.31 -13.51 -10.47
N ARG A 50 9.82 -14.54 -11.20
CA ARG A 50 9.10 -15.67 -10.60
C ARG A 50 9.86 -16.34 -9.47
N ALA A 51 11.17 -16.51 -9.62
CA ALA A 51 12.00 -17.15 -8.60
C ALA A 51 12.03 -16.34 -7.30
N ILE A 52 12.17 -15.02 -7.41
CA ILE A 52 12.18 -14.10 -6.26
C ILE A 52 10.81 -14.11 -5.56
N ILE A 53 9.72 -14.03 -6.32
CA ILE A 53 8.36 -14.04 -5.78
C ILE A 53 8.06 -15.33 -5.02
N LYS A 54 8.56 -16.48 -5.48
CA LYS A 54 8.38 -17.77 -4.80
C LYS A 54 9.15 -17.87 -3.46
N ASN A 55 10.21 -17.11 -3.30
CA ASN A 55 11.03 -17.08 -2.09
C ASN A 55 10.50 -16.13 -1.00
N ILE A 56 9.43 -15.39 -1.28
CA ILE A 56 8.75 -14.52 -0.32
C ILE A 56 7.32 -15.01 -0.04
N PRO A 57 6.73 -14.73 1.13
CA PRO A 57 5.49 -15.39 1.58
C PRO A 57 4.22 -14.88 0.89
N ILE A 58 4.28 -14.49 -0.40
CA ILE A 58 3.13 -14.00 -1.16
C ILE A 58 2.15 -15.15 -1.45
N LYS A 59 0.88 -14.93 -1.12
CA LYS A 59 -0.24 -15.84 -1.39
C LYS A 59 -1.21 -15.30 -2.43
N SER A 60 -1.17 -14.01 -2.70
CA SER A 60 -2.04 -13.39 -3.70
C SER A 60 -1.34 -12.26 -4.42
N ILE A 61 -1.62 -12.12 -5.73
CA ILE A 61 -1.17 -11.00 -6.56
C ILE A 61 -2.39 -10.25 -7.07
N VAL A 62 -2.46 -8.95 -6.79
CA VAL A 62 -3.53 -8.04 -7.23
C VAL A 62 -3.02 -7.16 -8.35
N ASN A 63 -3.48 -7.41 -9.56
CA ASN A 63 -3.14 -6.67 -10.77
C ASN A 63 -4.12 -5.51 -10.99
N LEU A 64 -3.63 -4.29 -10.95
CA LEU A 64 -4.41 -3.06 -11.17
C LEU A 64 -4.44 -2.60 -12.65
N ARG A 65 -3.84 -3.35 -13.57
CA ARG A 65 -3.77 -2.97 -14.98
C ARG A 65 -5.12 -3.13 -15.67
N TYR A 66 -5.55 -2.08 -16.37
CA TYR A 66 -6.81 -2.12 -17.10
C TYR A 66 -6.69 -2.91 -18.41
N PHE A 67 -5.65 -2.68 -19.20
CA PHE A 67 -5.52 -3.24 -20.54
C PHE A 67 -4.86 -4.61 -20.58
N THR A 68 -3.88 -4.93 -19.75
CA THR A 68 -3.15 -6.20 -19.77
C THR A 68 -3.43 -7.02 -18.52
N ARG A 69 -4.55 -7.75 -18.52
CA ARG A 69 -5.06 -8.44 -17.33
C ARG A 69 -4.49 -9.85 -17.15
N SER A 70 -3.96 -10.45 -18.22
CA SER A 70 -3.48 -11.84 -18.22
C SER A 70 -1.96 -11.98 -18.07
N GLY A 71 -1.23 -10.89 -17.82
CA GLY A 71 0.22 -10.91 -17.70
C GLY A 71 0.71 -11.92 -16.66
N ASP A 72 0.12 -11.88 -15.48
CA ASP A 72 0.53 -12.73 -14.36
C ASP A 72 0.26 -14.22 -14.61
N LYS A 73 -0.80 -14.56 -15.35
CA LYS A 73 -1.10 -15.96 -15.76
C LYS A 73 -0.05 -16.57 -16.69
N LYS A 74 0.78 -15.74 -17.35
CA LYS A 74 1.89 -16.21 -18.17
C LYS A 74 3.13 -16.54 -17.34
N ILE A 75 3.21 -15.99 -16.13
CA ILE A 75 4.34 -16.10 -15.21
C ILE A 75 4.07 -17.17 -14.15
N PHE A 76 2.86 -17.13 -13.55
CA PHE A 76 2.46 -17.99 -12.45
C PHE A 76 1.41 -18.99 -12.90
N ASN A 77 1.55 -20.20 -12.42
CA ASN A 77 0.62 -21.31 -12.70
C ASN A 77 0.06 -21.91 -11.39
N ALA A 78 -0.81 -22.89 -11.50
CA ALA A 78 -1.46 -23.50 -10.35
C ALA A 78 -0.48 -24.11 -9.32
N SER A 79 0.70 -24.58 -9.76
CA SER A 79 1.70 -25.17 -8.85
C SER A 79 2.40 -24.13 -7.95
N ASP A 80 2.29 -22.84 -8.27
CA ASP A 80 2.89 -21.78 -7.45
C ASP A 80 2.07 -21.48 -6.19
N ASN A 81 0.82 -21.96 -6.13
CA ASN A 81 -0.11 -21.72 -5.01
C ASN A 81 -0.28 -20.23 -4.70
N ILE A 82 -0.31 -19.40 -5.74
CA ILE A 82 -0.50 -17.94 -5.68
C ILE A 82 -1.84 -17.61 -6.36
N LYS A 83 -2.74 -16.95 -5.66
CA LYS A 83 -4.02 -16.49 -6.20
C LYS A 83 -3.83 -15.23 -7.01
N LEU A 84 -4.21 -15.26 -8.29
CA LEU A 84 -4.14 -14.12 -9.20
C LEU A 84 -5.48 -13.40 -9.28
N ILE A 85 -5.50 -12.11 -8.92
CA ILE A 85 -6.69 -11.26 -8.85
C ILE A 85 -6.52 -10.10 -9.83
N ASN A 86 -7.51 -9.91 -10.70
CA ASN A 86 -7.57 -8.71 -11.53
C ASN A 86 -8.54 -7.70 -10.92
N HIS A 87 -8.05 -6.51 -10.61
CA HIS A 87 -8.84 -5.37 -10.19
C HIS A 87 -8.46 -4.14 -11.03
N PRO A 88 -8.94 -4.08 -12.30
CA PRO A 88 -8.48 -3.11 -13.28
C PRO A 88 -8.92 -1.69 -12.96
N LEU A 89 -7.95 -0.78 -12.90
CA LEU A 89 -8.16 0.64 -12.64
C LEU A 89 -7.64 1.51 -13.79
N LEU A 90 -8.41 2.55 -14.13
CA LEU A 90 -7.98 3.63 -15.00
C LEU A 90 -7.41 4.76 -14.13
N THR A 91 -6.13 5.10 -14.31
CA THR A 91 -5.40 6.05 -13.45
C THR A 91 -6.13 7.39 -13.30
N TRP A 92 -6.73 7.91 -14.39
CA TRP A 92 -7.44 9.19 -14.41
C TRP A 92 -8.86 9.13 -13.82
N ARG A 93 -9.38 7.93 -13.46
CA ARG A 93 -10.72 7.74 -12.87
C ARG A 93 -10.70 7.32 -11.41
N ILE A 94 -9.52 7.18 -10.81
CA ILE A 94 -9.41 6.75 -9.41
C ILE A 94 -10.00 7.83 -8.50
N LYS A 95 -10.91 7.41 -7.63
CA LYS A 95 -11.58 8.19 -6.57
C LYS A 95 -11.67 7.34 -5.30
N ALA A 96 -12.30 7.86 -4.27
CA ALA A 96 -12.45 7.16 -2.98
C ALA A 96 -13.12 5.78 -3.07
N PRO A 97 -14.17 5.54 -3.88
CA PRO A 97 -14.74 4.20 -4.02
C PRO A 97 -13.78 3.16 -4.58
N GLU A 98 -13.00 3.50 -5.63
CA GLU A 98 -12.01 2.60 -6.22
C GLU A 98 -10.88 2.27 -5.23
N ILE A 99 -10.45 3.29 -4.46
CA ILE A 99 -9.47 3.09 -3.39
C ILE A 99 -10.02 2.13 -2.34
N ALA A 100 -11.20 2.39 -1.81
CA ALA A 100 -11.83 1.56 -0.78
C ALA A 100 -12.02 0.12 -1.27
N GLN A 101 -12.48 -0.08 -2.51
CA GLN A 101 -12.64 -1.41 -3.09
C GLN A 101 -11.30 -2.15 -3.18
N THR A 102 -10.23 -1.46 -3.62
CA THR A 102 -8.89 -2.04 -3.67
C THR A 102 -8.40 -2.44 -2.27
N LEU A 103 -8.60 -1.57 -1.28
CA LEU A 103 -8.22 -1.85 0.11
C LEU A 103 -9.00 -3.04 0.69
N LYS A 104 -10.31 -3.18 0.37
CA LYS A 104 -11.10 -4.38 0.74
C LYS A 104 -10.51 -5.65 0.15
N ILE A 105 -10.16 -5.65 -1.14
CA ILE A 105 -9.53 -6.79 -1.80
C ILE A 105 -8.23 -7.15 -1.11
N ILE A 106 -7.34 -6.18 -0.85
CA ILE A 106 -6.08 -6.41 -0.15
C ILE A 106 -6.35 -7.07 1.22
N ARG A 107 -7.22 -6.48 2.04
CA ARG A 107 -7.51 -6.98 3.39
C ARG A 107 -8.14 -8.38 3.38
N GLU A 108 -9.01 -8.66 2.41
CA GLU A 108 -9.62 -9.99 2.28
C GLU A 108 -8.55 -11.06 1.99
N HIS A 109 -7.63 -10.76 1.07
CA HIS A 109 -6.58 -11.72 0.71
C HIS A 109 -5.45 -11.81 1.75
N GLN A 110 -5.23 -10.77 2.55
CA GLN A 110 -4.29 -10.82 3.68
C GLN A 110 -4.69 -11.83 4.76
N LYS A 111 -5.94 -12.26 4.82
CA LYS A 111 -6.37 -13.35 5.72
C LYS A 111 -5.72 -14.71 5.38
N GLN A 112 -5.23 -14.87 4.15
CA GLN A 112 -4.59 -16.09 3.65
C GLN A 112 -3.06 -15.99 3.58
N GLY A 113 -2.50 -14.78 3.73
CA GLY A 113 -1.07 -14.50 3.69
C GLY A 113 -0.76 -13.19 2.99
N ALA A 114 0.51 -12.95 2.69
CA ALA A 114 0.92 -11.68 2.10
C ALA A 114 0.36 -11.48 0.68
N VAL A 115 0.05 -10.23 0.39
CA VAL A 115 -0.48 -9.77 -0.90
C VAL A 115 0.57 -8.92 -1.60
N LEU A 116 0.80 -9.17 -2.88
CA LEU A 116 1.53 -8.27 -3.75
C LEU A 116 0.54 -7.48 -4.60
N ILE A 117 0.68 -6.17 -4.62
CA ILE A 117 -0.12 -5.28 -5.47
C ILE A 117 0.78 -4.65 -6.54
N HIS A 118 0.35 -4.65 -7.80
CA HIS A 118 1.12 -4.04 -8.87
C HIS A 118 0.24 -3.36 -9.94
N CYS A 119 0.89 -2.50 -10.74
CA CYS A 119 0.31 -1.97 -11.97
C CYS A 119 1.31 -2.16 -13.13
N TYR A 120 1.53 -1.18 -13.99
CA TYR A 120 2.56 -1.26 -15.04
C TYR A 120 3.94 -0.91 -14.49
N HIS A 121 4.13 0.33 -14.01
CA HIS A 121 5.40 0.78 -13.42
C HIS A 121 5.49 0.58 -11.90
N GLY A 122 4.44 0.10 -11.24
CA GLY A 122 4.42 0.02 -9.78
C GLY A 122 4.34 1.37 -9.06
N ALA A 123 4.26 2.47 -9.80
CA ALA A 123 4.41 3.84 -9.31
C ALA A 123 3.07 4.51 -8.97
N ASP A 124 2.20 4.73 -9.97
CA ASP A 124 1.04 5.63 -9.86
C ASP A 124 -0.17 4.96 -9.18
N ARG A 125 -0.83 3.99 -9.85
CA ARG A 125 -1.97 3.24 -9.29
C ARG A 125 -1.58 2.49 -8.03
N THR A 126 -0.47 1.79 -8.08
CA THR A 126 0.10 1.09 -6.92
C THR A 126 0.47 2.09 -5.82
N GLY A 127 1.07 3.22 -6.17
CA GLY A 127 1.48 4.26 -5.23
C GLY A 127 0.32 4.82 -4.42
N ILE A 128 -0.77 5.26 -5.08
CA ILE A 128 -1.93 5.81 -4.36
C ILE A 128 -2.61 4.76 -3.46
N MET A 129 -2.67 3.49 -3.89
CA MET A 129 -3.25 2.42 -3.06
C MET A 129 -2.40 2.14 -1.82
N VAL A 130 -1.07 2.09 -1.96
CA VAL A 130 -0.15 1.91 -0.82
C VAL A 130 -0.21 3.13 0.11
N ALA A 131 -0.24 4.35 -0.43
CA ALA A 131 -0.36 5.56 0.38
C ALA A 131 -1.64 5.57 1.22
N MET A 132 -2.79 5.25 0.61
CA MET A 132 -4.06 5.15 1.33
C MET A 132 -4.09 3.98 2.33
N TYR A 133 -3.46 2.85 2.00
CA TYR A 133 -3.27 1.74 2.94
C TYR A 133 -2.53 2.19 4.19
N ARG A 134 -1.46 2.97 4.05
CA ARG A 134 -0.70 3.51 5.18
C ARG A 134 -1.51 4.49 6.03
N ILE A 135 -2.29 5.38 5.40
CA ILE A 135 -3.16 6.32 6.12
C ILE A 135 -4.24 5.56 6.91
N ILE A 136 -4.88 4.57 6.29
CA ILE A 136 -6.04 3.89 6.87
C ILE A 136 -5.63 2.86 7.94
N TYR A 137 -4.55 2.11 7.72
CA TYR A 137 -4.20 0.96 8.56
C TYR A 137 -2.91 1.15 9.38
N HIS A 138 -2.03 2.07 8.98
CA HIS A 138 -0.78 2.34 9.69
C HIS A 138 -0.78 3.69 10.43
N ASN A 139 -1.89 4.42 10.40
CA ASN A 139 -2.03 5.74 11.03
C ASN A 139 -0.99 6.77 10.56
N TRP A 140 -0.55 6.65 9.31
CA TRP A 140 0.30 7.67 8.72
C TRP A 140 -0.52 8.94 8.47
N THR A 141 0.14 10.10 8.62
CA THR A 141 -0.48 11.36 8.18
C THR A 141 -0.60 11.38 6.66
N ILE A 142 -1.54 12.16 6.16
CA ILE A 142 -1.71 12.38 4.71
C ILE A 142 -0.40 12.87 4.09
N GLU A 143 0.28 13.80 4.76
CA GLU A 143 1.54 14.38 4.29
C GLU A 143 2.66 13.33 4.20
N GLN A 144 2.78 12.46 5.18
CA GLN A 144 3.77 11.38 5.19
C GLN A 144 3.56 10.39 4.05
N ALA A 145 2.32 9.94 3.86
CA ALA A 145 1.96 9.00 2.80
C ALA A 145 2.13 9.61 1.41
N LYS A 146 1.75 10.89 1.25
CA LYS A 146 1.98 11.67 0.04
C LYS A 146 3.47 11.78 -0.28
N LYS A 147 4.28 12.15 0.71
CA LYS A 147 5.74 12.24 0.55
C LYS A 147 6.37 10.90 0.16
N GLU A 148 5.94 9.79 0.78
CA GLU A 148 6.41 8.46 0.36
C GLU A 148 6.06 8.17 -1.10
N MET A 149 4.83 8.43 -1.53
CA MET A 149 4.42 8.17 -2.91
C MET A 149 5.19 9.02 -3.93
N LEU A 150 5.35 10.33 -3.66
CA LEU A 150 5.88 11.28 -4.64
C LEU A 150 7.41 11.31 -4.70
N ASN A 151 8.08 11.13 -3.54
CA ASN A 151 9.52 11.40 -3.39
C ASN A 151 10.36 10.15 -3.17
N SER A 152 9.76 8.96 -3.18
CA SER A 152 10.51 7.69 -3.08
C SER A 152 10.91 7.17 -4.46
N PRO A 153 11.86 6.22 -4.53
CA PRO A 153 12.40 5.72 -5.80
C PRO A 153 11.41 4.84 -6.59
N TYR A 154 10.10 4.96 -6.34
CA TYR A 154 9.07 4.16 -7.01
C TYR A 154 8.70 4.66 -8.41
N GLY A 155 9.18 5.87 -8.81
CA GLY A 155 9.00 6.41 -10.15
C GLY A 155 7.64 7.05 -10.42
N TYR A 156 7.05 7.75 -9.42
CA TYR A 156 5.78 8.46 -9.61
C TYR A 156 5.84 9.46 -10.78
N HIS A 157 4.80 9.45 -11.62
CA HIS A 157 4.69 10.34 -12.77
C HIS A 157 3.83 11.56 -12.42
N SER A 158 4.44 12.74 -12.36
CA SER A 158 3.80 14.00 -11.95
C SER A 158 2.68 14.49 -12.87
N VAL A 159 2.48 13.86 -14.03
CA VAL A 159 1.33 14.11 -14.93
C VAL A 159 0.00 13.72 -14.27
N TRP A 160 0.00 12.83 -13.29
CA TRP A 160 -1.20 12.35 -12.62
C TRP A 160 -1.64 13.27 -11.48
N LYS A 161 -1.93 14.56 -11.77
CA LYS A 161 -2.39 15.53 -10.76
C LYS A 161 -3.69 15.15 -10.07
N ASN A 162 -4.55 14.36 -10.73
CA ASN A 162 -5.75 13.81 -10.12
C ASN A 162 -5.43 12.88 -8.94
N LEU A 163 -4.32 12.14 -8.96
CA LEU A 163 -3.90 11.29 -7.83
C LEU A 163 -3.37 12.14 -6.67
N GLU A 164 -2.61 13.21 -6.97
CA GLU A 164 -2.15 14.16 -5.95
C GLU A 164 -3.32 14.85 -5.23
N ALA A 165 -4.39 15.18 -5.97
CA ALA A 165 -5.58 15.81 -5.44
C ALA A 165 -6.39 14.92 -4.46
N LEU A 166 -6.11 13.60 -4.41
CA LEU A 166 -6.77 12.67 -3.49
C LEU A 166 -6.21 12.74 -2.05
N PHE A 167 -5.08 13.41 -1.84
CA PHE A 167 -4.48 13.55 -0.52
C PHE A 167 -5.14 14.66 0.30
N THR A 168 -6.41 14.44 0.69
CA THR A 168 -7.23 15.34 1.50
C THR A 168 -7.97 14.59 2.60
N GLU A 169 -8.27 15.28 3.71
CA GLU A 169 -9.10 14.73 4.80
C GLU A 169 -10.48 14.28 4.29
N SER A 170 -11.06 15.01 3.35
CA SER A 170 -12.34 14.65 2.75
C SER A 170 -12.27 13.30 2.03
N THR A 171 -11.23 13.08 1.22
CA THR A 171 -11.02 11.80 0.53
C THR A 171 -10.80 10.66 1.52
N VAL A 172 -9.97 10.86 2.54
CA VAL A 172 -9.69 9.86 3.57
C VAL A 172 -10.98 9.49 4.32
N LYS A 173 -11.80 10.49 4.69
CA LYS A 173 -13.10 10.28 5.33
C LYS A 173 -14.05 9.48 4.44
N GLU A 174 -14.09 9.79 3.15
CA GLU A 174 -14.92 9.08 2.17
C GLU A 174 -14.44 7.62 1.99
N VAL A 175 -13.13 7.38 1.91
CA VAL A 175 -12.56 6.02 1.86
C VAL A 175 -12.95 5.23 3.12
N ARG A 176 -12.81 5.81 4.32
CA ARG A 176 -13.22 5.18 5.59
C ARG A 176 -14.71 4.82 5.57
N LYS A 177 -15.58 5.73 5.10
CA LYS A 177 -17.02 5.49 4.95
C LYS A 177 -17.29 4.29 4.05
N HIS A 178 -16.65 4.22 2.88
CA HIS A 178 -16.80 3.09 1.96
C HIS A 178 -16.25 1.77 2.53
N LEU A 179 -15.28 1.84 3.45
CA LEU A 179 -14.76 0.67 4.18
C LEU A 179 -15.67 0.22 5.33
N GLY A 180 -16.70 1.01 5.70
CA GLY A 180 -17.54 0.78 6.87
C GLY A 180 -16.83 1.10 8.19
N MET A 181 -15.81 1.96 8.16
CA MET A 181 -15.10 2.47 9.33
C MET A 181 -15.70 3.81 9.75
N GLN A 182 -15.95 3.94 11.06
CA GLN A 182 -16.40 5.20 11.66
C GLN A 182 -15.26 6.16 11.90
#